data_aaac49e5417346f403db0f8dc5a4171e
#
_entry.id   aaac49e5417346f403db0f8dc5a4171e
#
_cell.length_a   1.000
_cell.length_b   1.000
_cell.length_c   1.000
_cell.angle_alpha   90.00
_cell.angle_beta   90.00
_cell.angle_gamma   90.00
#
_symmetry.space_group_name_H-M   'P 1'
#
loop_
_entity.id
_entity.type
_entity.pdbx_description
1 polymer ?
#
loop_
_entity_poly.entity_id
_entity_poly.type
_entity_poly.pdbx_seq_one_letter_code
_entity_poly.pdbx_strand_id
1 'polypeptide(L)'
;MRFSLYSEIQHWAGKPVGRLYDEVVEQVVNADRLGFDAYAVIEHFFFPKFSVSANPFALWGLCAARTKRIRFRTLGHVLPYHNPAILASNIAAADHLFRGRYEFGALRGHGWIPLKAGVPLGETRDRYEESLDILFTALEQERFSFEGDFYKIDDSHVVPRPRGRFRVFLGGTSDRTYELAAERGWAVVVPPLLPYAALKDQLDLYRAGCAEHGTEPDIVWIHACYLDDDRDTARREAEQGMKRFLAGNASPLTEGDELPPPDELEAAGYGFYAAGILEKLAETPYEEMIEGDVVWVGTPEDVIERIEAVRDVCEGLTEISITVNAGGFEHWQAIKAQEIFAARVMPHFREGADVEAAADAAYA
;
A
#
# COMPACT_ATOMS: atom_id res chain seq x y z
N MET A 1 8.34 -7.33 -15.23
CA MET A 1 7.29 -6.79 -14.31
C MET A 1 7.63 -7.23 -12.89
N ARG A 2 7.46 -6.34 -11.89
CA ARG A 2 7.65 -6.67 -10.47
C ARG A 2 6.37 -7.21 -9.86
N PHE A 3 6.52 -8.04 -8.82
CA PHE A 3 5.40 -8.61 -8.08
C PHE A 3 5.62 -8.45 -6.57
N SER A 4 4.68 -7.83 -5.91
CA SER A 4 4.70 -7.66 -4.46
C SER A 4 3.44 -8.17 -3.79
N LEU A 5 3.48 -8.24 -2.48
CA LEU A 5 2.33 -8.53 -1.65
C LEU A 5 1.94 -7.28 -0.86
N TYR A 6 0.64 -7.12 -0.62
CA TYR A 6 0.10 -6.07 0.22
C TYR A 6 -0.80 -6.67 1.29
N SER A 7 -0.78 -6.12 2.49
CA SER A 7 -1.67 -6.51 3.57
C SER A 7 -2.15 -5.32 4.38
N GLU A 8 -3.44 -5.29 4.66
CA GLU A 8 -4.03 -4.37 5.63
C GLU A 8 -3.92 -4.91 7.05
N ILE A 9 -3.62 -6.19 7.22
CA ILE A 9 -3.60 -6.89 8.51
C ILE A 9 -4.94 -6.69 9.23
N GLN A 10 -6.02 -7.05 8.56
CA GLN A 10 -7.38 -6.96 9.10
C GLN A 10 -7.58 -7.95 10.24
N HIS A 11 -8.10 -7.48 11.36
CA HIS A 11 -8.35 -8.31 12.54
C HIS A 11 -9.84 -8.60 12.71
N TRP A 12 -10.19 -9.87 12.55
CA TRP A 12 -11.52 -10.40 12.77
C TRP A 12 -11.60 -11.20 14.07
N ALA A 13 -12.80 -11.27 14.68
CA ALA A 13 -13.00 -11.97 15.95
C ALA A 13 -12.54 -13.43 15.88
N GLY A 14 -11.95 -13.92 16.97
CA GLY A 14 -11.52 -15.31 17.12
C GLY A 14 -10.02 -15.58 16.91
N LYS A 15 -9.29 -14.68 16.27
CA LYS A 15 -7.82 -14.81 16.11
C LYS A 15 -7.09 -13.84 17.03
N PRO A 16 -6.22 -14.28 17.95
CA PRO A 16 -5.39 -13.38 18.75
C PRO A 16 -4.48 -12.51 17.87
N VAL A 17 -4.36 -11.21 18.18
CA VAL A 17 -3.55 -10.27 17.39
C VAL A 17 -2.08 -10.70 17.29
N GLY A 18 -1.49 -11.23 18.38
CA GLY A 18 -0.12 -11.76 18.35
C GLY A 18 0.07 -12.86 17.31
N ARG A 19 -0.88 -13.80 17.23
CA ARG A 19 -0.85 -14.86 16.21
C ARG A 19 -0.99 -14.28 14.78
N LEU A 20 -1.82 -13.27 14.60
CA LEU A 20 -1.97 -12.61 13.30
C LEU A 20 -0.64 -11.99 12.83
N TYR A 21 0.10 -11.33 13.74
CA TYR A 21 1.44 -10.82 13.41
C TYR A 21 2.44 -11.93 13.11
N ASP A 22 2.44 -13.03 13.87
CA ASP A 22 3.30 -14.19 13.59
C ASP A 22 3.01 -14.75 12.20
N GLU A 23 1.74 -14.92 11.84
CA GLU A 23 1.32 -15.39 10.51
C GLU A 23 1.79 -14.43 9.39
N VAL A 24 1.69 -13.12 9.59
CA VAL A 24 2.21 -12.13 8.61
C VAL A 24 3.72 -12.24 8.47
N VAL A 25 4.47 -12.38 9.57
CA VAL A 25 5.93 -12.59 9.49
C VAL A 25 6.27 -13.87 8.70
N GLU A 26 5.54 -14.95 8.90
CA GLU A 26 5.72 -16.19 8.13
C GLU A 26 5.37 -16.01 6.65
N GLN A 27 4.31 -15.26 6.33
CA GLN A 27 3.95 -14.91 4.95
C GLN A 27 5.06 -14.09 4.27
N VAL A 28 5.68 -13.15 4.97
CA VAL A 28 6.82 -12.38 4.45
C VAL A 28 8.04 -13.26 4.20
N VAL A 29 8.35 -14.19 5.11
CA VAL A 29 9.45 -15.15 4.93
C VAL A 29 9.18 -16.08 3.74
N ASN A 30 7.96 -16.55 3.58
CA ASN A 30 7.57 -17.36 2.43
C ASN A 30 7.67 -16.56 1.11
N ALA A 31 7.23 -15.31 1.11
CA ALA A 31 7.33 -14.42 -0.05
C ALA A 31 8.80 -14.17 -0.47
N ASP A 32 9.71 -13.97 0.49
CA ASP A 32 11.16 -13.88 0.24
C ASP A 32 11.70 -15.15 -0.43
N ARG A 33 11.30 -16.32 0.08
CA ARG A 33 11.67 -17.63 -0.49
C ARG A 33 11.17 -17.80 -1.92
N LEU A 34 9.94 -17.35 -2.19
CA LEU A 34 9.27 -17.49 -3.47
C LEU A 34 9.72 -16.45 -4.53
N GLY A 35 10.48 -15.43 -4.12
CA GLY A 35 11.02 -14.43 -5.04
C GLY A 35 10.11 -13.26 -5.32
N PHE A 36 9.16 -12.95 -4.43
CA PHE A 36 8.44 -11.67 -4.50
C PHE A 36 9.41 -10.50 -4.27
N ASP A 37 9.17 -9.35 -4.93
CA ASP A 37 10.04 -8.20 -4.89
C ASP A 37 9.88 -7.39 -3.60
N ALA A 38 8.64 -7.25 -3.11
CA ALA A 38 8.35 -6.51 -1.89
C ALA A 38 7.16 -7.10 -1.13
N TYR A 39 7.08 -6.77 0.16
CA TYR A 39 5.87 -6.92 0.97
C TYR A 39 5.50 -5.56 1.56
N ALA A 40 4.27 -5.16 1.35
CA ALA A 40 3.75 -3.87 1.79
C ALA A 40 2.70 -4.04 2.89
N VAL A 41 2.68 -3.14 3.87
CA VAL A 41 1.56 -2.96 4.80
C VAL A 41 1.16 -1.50 4.86
N ILE A 42 -0.11 -1.26 5.15
CA ILE A 42 -0.58 0.09 5.48
C ILE A 42 -0.21 0.44 6.94
N GLU A 43 0.01 1.71 7.23
CA GLU A 43 -0.04 2.21 8.61
C GLU A 43 -1.46 2.71 8.89
N HIS A 44 -2.09 2.17 9.93
CA HIS A 44 -3.47 2.52 10.25
C HIS A 44 -3.76 2.39 11.74
N PHE A 45 -4.71 3.19 12.23
CA PHE A 45 -5.02 3.33 13.65
C PHE A 45 -6.52 3.18 13.91
N PHE A 46 -6.87 2.76 15.14
CA PHE A 46 -8.21 2.81 15.77
C PHE A 46 -9.24 1.79 15.26
N PHE A 47 -9.17 1.30 14.04
CA PHE A 47 -10.19 0.45 13.42
C PHE A 47 -9.64 -0.95 13.11
N PRO A 48 -9.79 -1.92 14.02
CA PRO A 48 -9.12 -3.22 13.90
C PRO A 48 -9.60 -4.06 12.72
N LYS A 49 -10.88 -3.94 12.32
CA LYS A 49 -11.37 -4.66 11.13
C LYS A 49 -10.79 -4.10 9.84
N PHE A 50 -10.40 -2.82 9.83
CA PHE A 50 -9.65 -2.24 8.72
C PHE A 50 -8.18 -2.65 8.80
N SER A 51 -7.50 -2.38 9.93
CA SER A 51 -6.11 -2.75 10.11
C SER A 51 -5.66 -2.65 11.56
N VAL A 52 -4.78 -3.57 11.98
CA VAL A 52 -4.03 -3.49 13.24
C VAL A 52 -2.55 -3.12 13.04
N SER A 53 -2.17 -2.60 11.89
CA SER A 53 -0.78 -2.24 11.53
C SER A 53 -0.43 -0.81 11.97
N ALA A 54 -0.41 -0.56 13.29
CA ALA A 54 -0.12 0.76 13.85
C ALA A 54 1.38 1.11 13.88
N ASN A 55 2.28 0.15 13.76
CA ASN A 55 3.72 0.37 13.77
C ASN A 55 4.44 -0.56 12.77
N PRO A 56 4.47 -0.19 11.48
CA PRO A 56 5.14 -1.00 10.45
C PRO A 56 6.62 -1.22 10.71
N PHE A 57 7.36 -0.27 11.30
CA PHE A 57 8.79 -0.45 11.58
C PHE A 57 9.08 -1.60 12.54
N ALA A 58 8.23 -1.80 13.54
CA ALA A 58 8.39 -2.92 14.48
C ALA A 58 8.19 -4.26 13.76
N LEU A 59 7.17 -4.36 12.90
CA LEU A 59 6.91 -5.55 12.07
C LEU A 59 8.07 -5.83 11.12
N TRP A 60 8.54 -4.80 10.41
CA TRP A 60 9.64 -4.94 9.46
C TRP A 60 10.96 -5.33 10.13
N GLY A 61 11.18 -4.89 11.38
CA GLY A 61 12.33 -5.33 12.17
C GLY A 61 12.35 -6.84 12.39
N LEU A 62 11.21 -7.45 12.70
CA LEU A 62 11.07 -8.91 12.82
C LEU A 62 11.27 -9.62 11.48
N CYS A 63 10.74 -9.08 10.40
CA CYS A 63 10.84 -9.65 9.07
C CYS A 63 12.27 -9.54 8.51
N ALA A 64 12.94 -8.41 8.70
CA ALA A 64 14.27 -8.14 8.18
C ALA A 64 15.34 -9.10 8.76
N ALA A 65 15.17 -9.52 10.01
CA ALA A 65 16.03 -10.50 10.65
C ALA A 65 15.88 -11.92 10.07
N ARG A 66 14.76 -12.22 9.40
CA ARG A 66 14.39 -13.56 8.91
C ARG A 66 14.44 -13.69 7.38
N THR A 67 14.70 -12.61 6.65
CA THR A 67 14.66 -12.53 5.18
C THR A 67 15.95 -11.96 4.61
N LYS A 68 16.19 -12.16 3.31
CA LYS A 68 17.43 -11.75 2.65
C LYS A 68 17.26 -10.77 1.51
N ARG A 69 16.18 -10.86 0.72
CA ARG A 69 15.99 -10.14 -0.54
C ARG A 69 14.78 -9.24 -0.55
N ILE A 70 13.64 -9.72 -0.05
CA ILE A 70 12.37 -9.00 -0.11
C ILE A 70 12.48 -7.61 0.50
N ARG A 71 11.90 -6.62 -0.18
CA ARG A 71 11.87 -5.24 0.28
C ARG A 71 10.66 -5.01 1.18
N PHE A 72 10.77 -4.09 2.11
CA PHE A 72 9.73 -3.74 3.08
C PHE A 72 9.15 -2.38 2.72
N ARG A 73 7.85 -2.36 2.46
CA ARG A 73 7.16 -1.14 2.06
C ARG A 73 6.09 -0.79 3.09
N THR A 74 6.17 0.41 3.64
CA THR A 74 5.03 0.99 4.35
C THR A 74 4.21 1.78 3.34
N LEU A 75 2.98 1.40 3.12
CA LEU A 75 2.13 1.95 2.07
C LEU A 75 0.82 2.50 2.65
N GLY A 76 0.90 3.67 3.31
CA GLY A 76 2.09 4.49 3.60
C GLY A 76 1.99 5.06 5.00
N HIS A 77 3.04 5.73 5.39
CA HIS A 77 3.00 6.49 6.63
C HIS A 77 1.98 7.62 6.55
N VAL A 78 1.18 7.77 7.59
CA VAL A 78 0.11 8.79 7.65
C VAL A 78 0.68 10.09 8.21
N LEU A 79 1.31 10.89 7.34
CA LEU A 79 2.18 12.00 7.71
C LEU A 79 1.55 13.05 8.64
N PRO A 80 0.25 13.42 8.52
CA PRO A 80 -0.35 14.42 9.41
C PRO A 80 -0.32 14.05 10.90
N TYR A 81 -0.04 12.79 11.23
CA TYR A 81 -0.02 12.27 12.60
C TYR A 81 1.40 12.01 13.14
N HIS A 82 2.43 12.33 12.33
CA HIS A 82 3.84 12.19 12.70
C HIS A 82 4.52 13.55 12.82
N ASN A 83 5.55 13.63 13.68
CA ASN A 83 6.55 14.70 13.53
C ASN A 83 7.48 14.31 12.37
N PRO A 84 7.54 15.09 11.27
CA PRO A 84 8.27 14.69 10.07
C PRO A 84 9.78 14.58 10.25
N ALA A 85 10.40 15.40 11.10
CA ALA A 85 11.84 15.32 11.37
C ALA A 85 12.22 14.06 12.17
N ILE A 86 11.34 13.66 13.12
CA ILE A 86 11.51 12.41 13.88
C ILE A 86 11.27 11.22 12.95
N LEU A 87 10.24 11.28 12.12
CA LEU A 87 9.96 10.22 11.15
C LEU A 87 11.12 10.03 10.16
N ALA A 88 11.75 11.13 9.68
CA ALA A 88 12.93 11.06 8.84
C ALA A 88 14.09 10.29 9.51
N SER A 89 14.31 10.51 10.82
CA SER A 89 15.30 9.76 11.59
C SER A 89 14.95 8.28 11.73
N ASN A 90 13.67 7.96 11.95
CA ASN A 90 13.19 6.58 12.00
C ASN A 90 13.35 5.86 10.66
N ILE A 91 13.05 6.52 9.54
CA ILE A 91 13.23 6.00 8.18
C ILE A 91 14.71 5.72 7.92
N ALA A 92 15.59 6.65 8.24
CA ALA A 92 17.02 6.48 8.05
C ALA A 92 17.59 5.33 8.90
N ALA A 93 17.13 5.20 10.16
CA ALA A 93 17.50 4.06 11.01
C ALA A 93 16.98 2.73 10.43
N ALA A 94 15.72 2.71 9.96
CA ALA A 94 15.11 1.54 9.32
C ALA A 94 15.88 1.10 8.06
N ASP A 95 16.35 2.04 7.24
CA ASP A 95 17.16 1.75 6.05
C ASP A 95 18.46 0.99 6.39
N HIS A 96 19.13 1.36 7.48
CA HIS A 96 20.29 0.62 7.97
C HIS A 96 19.91 -0.75 8.54
N LEU A 97 18.88 -0.82 9.39
CA LEU A 97 18.44 -2.07 10.03
C LEU A 97 17.94 -3.08 9.00
N PHE A 98 17.28 -2.61 7.95
CA PHE A 98 16.74 -3.47 6.88
C PHE A 98 17.73 -3.62 5.70
N ARG A 99 18.97 -3.11 5.86
CA ARG A 99 20.04 -3.29 4.89
C ARG A 99 19.73 -2.73 3.49
N GLY A 100 19.15 -1.55 3.42
CA GLY A 100 18.76 -0.89 2.16
C GLY A 100 17.51 -1.46 1.49
N ARG A 101 16.75 -2.30 2.20
CA ARG A 101 15.51 -2.92 1.67
C ARG A 101 14.23 -2.15 2.03
N TYR A 102 14.36 -0.96 2.56
CA TYR A 102 13.19 -0.14 2.89
C TYR A 102 12.69 0.64 1.68
N GLU A 103 11.37 0.71 1.51
CA GLU A 103 10.67 1.53 0.54
C GLU A 103 9.64 2.39 1.26
N PHE A 104 9.60 3.66 0.92
CA PHE A 104 8.82 4.65 1.65
C PHE A 104 7.52 4.99 0.91
N GLY A 105 6.38 4.84 1.57
CA GLY A 105 5.10 5.34 1.10
C GLY A 105 4.56 6.44 2.03
N ALA A 106 3.93 7.44 1.45
CA ALA A 106 3.30 8.53 2.18
C ALA A 106 1.81 8.61 1.87
N LEU A 107 1.01 8.79 2.92
CA LEU A 107 -0.44 8.99 2.84
C LEU A 107 -0.86 10.19 3.67
N ARG A 108 -1.91 10.85 3.23
CA ARG A 108 -2.63 11.83 4.05
C ARG A 108 -3.46 11.16 5.16
N GLY A 109 -3.82 9.90 4.95
CA GLY A 109 -4.71 9.15 5.81
C GLY A 109 -6.18 9.24 5.38
N HIS A 110 -6.99 8.39 5.98
CA HIS A 110 -8.42 8.31 5.72
C HIS A 110 -9.19 9.37 6.51
N GLY A 111 -10.35 9.81 6.00
CA GLY A 111 -11.16 10.87 6.58
C GLY A 111 -11.72 10.58 7.99
N TRP A 112 -11.70 9.34 8.45
CA TRP A 112 -12.13 8.94 9.80
C TRP A 112 -11.02 8.98 10.86
N ILE A 113 -9.76 9.13 10.49
CA ILE A 113 -8.64 9.15 11.47
C ILE A 113 -8.51 10.47 12.20
N PRO A 114 -8.66 11.65 11.54
CA PRO A 114 -8.34 12.96 12.13
C PRO A 114 -9.00 13.21 13.49
N LEU A 115 -10.30 12.94 13.62
CA LEU A 115 -11.04 13.15 14.87
C LEU A 115 -10.47 12.34 16.04
N LYS A 116 -10.13 11.08 15.80
CA LYS A 116 -9.56 10.20 16.85
C LYS A 116 -8.10 10.52 17.14
N ALA A 117 -7.38 11.07 16.17
CA ALA A 117 -5.97 11.48 16.32
C ALA A 117 -5.81 12.89 16.89
N GLY A 118 -6.90 13.64 17.06
CA GLY A 118 -6.85 15.02 17.56
C GLY A 118 -6.26 16.03 16.57
N VAL A 119 -6.36 15.74 15.26
CA VAL A 119 -5.94 16.64 14.19
C VAL A 119 -7.18 17.23 13.51
N PRO A 120 -7.28 18.54 13.32
CA PRO A 120 -8.38 19.14 12.59
C PRO A 120 -8.45 18.60 11.15
N LEU A 121 -9.64 18.20 10.71
CA LEU A 121 -9.85 17.59 9.39
C LEU A 121 -9.36 18.50 8.26
N GLY A 122 -9.68 19.80 8.33
CA GLY A 122 -9.30 20.81 7.32
C GLY A 122 -7.80 21.07 7.23
N GLU A 123 -7.01 20.70 8.24
CA GLU A 123 -5.55 20.89 8.24
C GLU A 123 -4.77 19.71 7.64
N THR A 124 -5.44 18.59 7.40
CA THR A 124 -4.75 17.34 7.04
C THR A 124 -3.98 17.42 5.73
N ARG A 125 -4.45 18.19 4.75
CA ARG A 125 -3.77 18.38 3.46
C ARG A 125 -2.50 19.21 3.63
N ASP A 126 -2.61 20.34 4.28
CA ASP A 126 -1.50 21.27 4.46
C ASP A 126 -0.41 20.65 5.35
N ARG A 127 -0.83 19.96 6.44
CA ARG A 127 0.10 19.17 7.27
C ARG A 127 0.82 18.07 6.50
N TYR A 128 0.12 17.40 5.60
CA TYR A 128 0.69 16.36 4.76
C TYR A 128 1.77 16.91 3.81
N GLU A 129 1.48 18.01 3.09
CA GLU A 129 2.40 18.61 2.14
C GLU A 129 3.61 19.24 2.86
N GLU A 130 3.40 19.98 3.96
CA GLU A 130 4.48 20.51 4.79
C GLU A 130 5.35 19.40 5.38
N SER A 131 4.74 18.29 5.82
CA SER A 131 5.48 17.14 6.34
C SER A 131 6.31 16.45 5.27
N LEU A 132 5.85 16.36 4.02
CA LEU A 132 6.64 15.84 2.91
C LEU A 132 7.88 16.70 2.65
N ASP A 133 7.71 18.03 2.59
CA ASP A 133 8.82 18.96 2.35
C ASP A 133 9.88 18.86 3.45
N ILE A 134 9.47 18.85 4.71
CA ILE A 134 10.39 18.68 5.85
C ILE A 134 11.10 17.34 5.78
N LEU A 135 10.37 16.26 5.55
CA LEU A 135 10.91 14.91 5.55
C LEU A 135 11.99 14.73 4.48
N PHE A 136 11.72 15.16 3.25
CA PHE A 136 12.69 15.01 2.16
C PHE A 136 13.85 16.01 2.30
N THR A 137 13.61 17.23 2.75
CA THR A 137 14.69 18.17 3.09
C THR A 137 15.61 17.55 4.16
N ALA A 138 15.05 16.97 5.21
CA ALA A 138 15.81 16.34 6.28
C ALA A 138 16.61 15.10 5.82
N LEU A 139 16.05 14.29 4.93
CA LEU A 139 16.72 13.10 4.40
C LEU A 139 17.84 13.44 3.41
N GLU A 140 17.71 14.52 2.64
CA GLU A 140 18.63 14.91 1.59
C GLU A 140 19.76 15.83 2.09
N GLN A 141 19.45 16.78 2.96
CA GLN A 141 20.42 17.76 3.47
C GLN A 141 21.13 17.27 4.74
N GLU A 142 22.40 17.60 4.88
CA GLU A 142 23.19 17.27 6.08
C GLU A 142 22.66 18.03 7.31
N ARG A 143 22.34 19.31 7.14
CA ARG A 143 21.66 20.15 8.13
C ARG A 143 20.54 20.93 7.44
N PHE A 144 19.47 21.18 8.18
CA PHE A 144 18.33 21.91 7.63
C PHE A 144 17.65 22.76 8.70
N SER A 145 17.00 23.83 8.25
CA SER A 145 16.02 24.60 8.99
C SER A 145 14.74 24.66 8.18
N PHE A 146 13.63 24.77 8.85
CA PHE A 146 12.31 24.88 8.19
C PHE A 146 11.40 25.79 9.01
N GLU A 147 10.70 26.68 8.35
CA GLU A 147 9.70 27.56 8.96
C GLU A 147 8.41 27.50 8.13
N GLY A 148 7.42 26.79 8.65
CA GLY A 148 6.12 26.57 8.05
C GLY A 148 4.99 26.93 9.01
N ASP A 149 3.78 26.57 8.61
CA ASP A 149 2.57 26.87 9.39
C ASP A 149 2.41 25.94 10.60
N PHE A 150 2.88 24.70 10.50
CA PHE A 150 2.73 23.67 11.54
C PHE A 150 4.03 23.33 12.25
N TYR A 151 5.17 23.49 11.57
CA TYR A 151 6.46 23.14 12.12
C TYR A 151 7.47 24.28 11.98
N LYS A 152 8.22 24.48 13.06
CA LYS A 152 9.37 25.36 13.07
C LYS A 152 10.57 24.57 13.57
N ILE A 153 11.56 24.40 12.70
CA ILE A 153 12.76 23.61 12.97
C ILE A 153 13.98 24.48 12.71
N ASP A 154 14.87 24.57 13.70
CA ASP A 154 16.08 25.37 13.61
C ASP A 154 17.32 24.49 13.70
N ASP A 155 18.20 24.60 12.71
CA ASP A 155 19.53 23.98 12.59
C ASP A 155 19.56 22.50 13.02
N SER A 156 18.69 21.68 12.46
CA SER A 156 18.54 20.27 12.78
C SER A 156 19.26 19.35 11.78
N HIS A 157 19.36 18.07 12.11
CA HIS A 157 19.91 17.04 11.23
C HIS A 157 19.37 15.64 11.59
N VAL A 158 19.39 14.73 10.60
CA VAL A 158 18.94 13.35 10.76
C VAL A 158 20.10 12.45 11.15
N VAL A 159 19.92 11.64 12.18
CA VAL A 159 20.89 10.66 12.66
C VAL A 159 20.21 9.30 12.86
N PRO A 160 20.73 8.21 12.25
CA PRO A 160 21.82 8.18 11.25
C PRO A 160 21.41 8.84 9.93
N ARG A 161 22.34 9.11 9.03
CA ARG A 161 22.01 9.48 7.65
C ARG A 161 21.50 8.24 6.89
N PRO A 162 20.56 8.38 5.94
CA PRO A 162 20.12 7.25 5.13
C PRO A 162 21.27 6.71 4.27
N ARG A 163 21.19 5.45 3.89
CA ARG A 163 22.20 4.79 3.04
C ARG A 163 22.18 5.31 1.59
N GLY A 164 21.00 5.73 1.12
CA GLY A 164 20.81 6.20 -0.24
C GLY A 164 19.41 6.76 -0.45
N ARG A 165 18.99 6.84 -1.72
CA ARG A 165 17.66 7.27 -2.08
C ARG A 165 16.67 6.11 -1.91
N PHE A 166 15.47 6.45 -1.48
CA PHE A 166 14.35 5.50 -1.41
C PHE A 166 13.52 5.55 -2.70
N ARG A 167 12.92 4.43 -3.08
CA ARG A 167 11.76 4.47 -3.94
C ARG A 167 10.58 4.97 -3.10
N VAL A 168 9.90 5.99 -3.60
CA VAL A 168 8.82 6.68 -2.89
C VAL A 168 7.50 6.40 -3.57
N PHE A 169 6.45 6.22 -2.78
CA PHE A 169 5.10 5.88 -3.24
C PHE A 169 4.09 6.85 -2.65
N LEU A 170 3.24 7.39 -3.49
CA LEU A 170 2.04 8.09 -3.07
C LEU A 170 0.80 7.29 -3.40
N GLY A 171 -0.15 7.26 -2.48
CA GLY A 171 -1.45 6.61 -2.67
C GLY A 171 -2.59 7.58 -2.40
N GLY A 172 -3.67 7.42 -3.13
CA GLY A 172 -4.86 8.23 -2.95
C GLY A 172 -5.72 8.30 -4.21
N THR A 173 -6.81 9.05 -4.11
CA THR A 173 -7.80 9.23 -5.18
C THR A 173 -7.93 10.69 -5.63
N SER A 174 -7.17 11.62 -5.04
CA SER A 174 -7.24 13.04 -5.38
C SER A 174 -6.21 13.43 -6.44
N ASP A 175 -6.58 14.27 -7.39
CA ASP A 175 -5.73 14.78 -8.48
C ASP A 175 -4.39 15.30 -7.95
N ARG A 176 -4.42 16.09 -6.86
CA ARG A 176 -3.19 16.64 -6.25
C ARG A 176 -2.16 15.58 -5.85
N THR A 177 -2.59 14.36 -5.49
CA THR A 177 -1.66 13.25 -5.19
C THR A 177 -0.89 12.82 -6.42
N TYR A 178 -1.56 12.75 -7.57
CA TYR A 178 -0.97 12.35 -8.84
C TYR A 178 -0.08 13.43 -9.44
N GLU A 179 -0.49 14.70 -9.34
CA GLU A 179 0.35 15.85 -9.71
C GLU A 179 1.65 15.87 -8.92
N LEU A 180 1.56 15.79 -7.59
CA LEU A 180 2.72 15.79 -6.71
C LEU A 180 3.67 14.62 -6.99
N ALA A 181 3.13 13.43 -7.26
CA ALA A 181 3.93 12.27 -7.63
C ALA A 181 4.70 12.51 -8.93
N ALA A 182 4.05 13.08 -9.94
CA ALA A 182 4.66 13.41 -11.22
C ALA A 182 5.76 14.51 -11.07
N GLU A 183 5.46 15.59 -10.34
CA GLU A 183 6.42 16.68 -10.03
C GLU A 183 7.71 16.14 -9.40
N ARG A 184 7.61 15.14 -8.53
CA ARG A 184 8.71 14.58 -7.76
C ARG A 184 9.35 13.34 -8.40
N GLY A 185 8.78 12.79 -9.46
CA GLY A 185 9.21 11.53 -10.08
C GLY A 185 9.00 10.32 -9.15
N TRP A 186 7.90 10.30 -8.38
CA TRP A 186 7.56 9.24 -7.44
C TRP A 186 6.51 8.29 -8.00
N ALA A 187 6.52 7.07 -7.52
CA ALA A 187 5.54 6.07 -7.89
C ALA A 187 4.14 6.40 -7.34
N VAL A 188 3.11 6.05 -8.09
CA VAL A 188 1.72 6.08 -7.61
C VAL A 188 1.20 4.68 -7.37
N VAL A 189 0.33 4.56 -6.36
CA VAL A 189 -0.31 3.31 -5.99
C VAL A 189 -1.80 3.41 -6.24
N VAL A 190 -2.30 2.50 -7.08
CA VAL A 190 -3.73 2.29 -7.28
C VAL A 190 -4.26 1.49 -6.09
N PRO A 191 -5.21 2.06 -5.30
CA PRO A 191 -5.75 1.36 -4.14
C PRO A 191 -6.48 0.08 -4.56
N PRO A 192 -6.51 -0.95 -3.70
CA PRO A 192 -7.36 -2.11 -3.95
C PRO A 192 -8.83 -1.67 -4.01
N LEU A 193 -9.67 -2.42 -4.68
CA LEU A 193 -11.12 -2.21 -4.80
C LEU A 193 -11.58 -1.25 -5.91
N LEU A 194 -10.70 -0.51 -6.57
CA LEU A 194 -11.10 0.39 -7.63
C LEU A 194 -10.71 -0.16 -9.00
N PRO A 195 -11.65 -0.30 -9.93
CA PRO A 195 -11.36 -0.67 -11.31
C PRO A 195 -10.61 0.47 -12.02
N TYR A 196 -9.87 0.15 -13.08
CA TYR A 196 -9.10 1.14 -13.86
C TYR A 196 -9.92 2.36 -14.26
N ALA A 197 -11.17 2.15 -14.71
CA ALA A 197 -12.05 3.23 -15.14
C ALA A 197 -12.30 4.29 -14.07
N ALA A 198 -12.26 3.92 -12.80
CA ALA A 198 -12.50 4.84 -11.68
C ALA A 198 -11.31 5.79 -11.40
N LEU A 199 -10.11 5.45 -11.88
CA LEU A 199 -8.89 6.24 -11.67
C LEU A 199 -8.21 6.65 -12.98
N LYS A 200 -8.87 6.41 -14.11
CA LYS A 200 -8.29 6.69 -15.42
C LYS A 200 -7.83 8.14 -15.56
N ASP A 201 -8.67 9.09 -15.16
CA ASP A 201 -8.37 10.52 -15.30
C ASP A 201 -7.15 10.92 -14.43
N GLN A 202 -7.04 10.40 -13.21
CA GLN A 202 -5.89 10.63 -12.35
C GLN A 202 -4.60 10.00 -12.90
N LEU A 203 -4.70 8.79 -13.47
CA LEU A 203 -3.55 8.14 -14.10
C LEU A 203 -3.12 8.85 -15.39
N ASP A 204 -4.05 9.40 -16.16
CA ASP A 204 -3.76 10.24 -17.31
C ASP A 204 -3.07 11.54 -16.89
N LEU A 205 -3.56 12.19 -15.82
CA LEU A 205 -2.94 13.37 -15.22
C LEU A 205 -1.50 13.08 -14.76
N TYR A 206 -1.28 11.95 -14.08
CA TYR A 206 0.05 11.53 -13.64
C TYR A 206 1.01 11.34 -14.82
N ARG A 207 0.59 10.63 -15.87
CA ARG A 207 1.42 10.40 -17.07
C ARG A 207 1.77 11.70 -17.78
N ALA A 208 0.78 12.60 -17.93
CA ALA A 208 1.00 13.91 -18.52
C ALA A 208 2.01 14.75 -17.71
N GLY A 209 1.87 14.76 -16.39
CA GLY A 209 2.80 15.42 -15.48
C GLY A 209 4.21 14.82 -15.54
N CYS A 210 4.33 13.47 -15.59
CA CYS A 210 5.64 12.82 -15.77
C CYS A 210 6.32 13.28 -17.07
N ALA A 211 5.58 13.34 -18.17
CA ALA A 211 6.11 13.81 -19.45
C ALA A 211 6.55 15.29 -19.39
N GLU A 212 5.80 16.15 -18.68
CA GLU A 212 6.15 17.55 -18.47
C GLU A 212 7.43 17.72 -17.65
N HIS A 213 7.59 16.94 -16.59
CA HIS A 213 8.74 17.01 -15.67
C HIS A 213 9.92 16.12 -16.11
N GLY A 214 9.80 15.36 -17.21
CA GLY A 214 10.87 14.49 -17.74
C GLY A 214 11.16 13.29 -16.85
N THR A 215 10.14 12.77 -16.17
CA THR A 215 10.20 11.56 -15.35
C THR A 215 9.45 10.42 -16.02
N GLU A 216 9.73 9.17 -15.62
CA GLU A 216 9.04 8.00 -16.14
C GLU A 216 7.88 7.60 -15.21
N PRO A 217 6.69 7.25 -15.74
CA PRO A 217 5.61 6.75 -14.92
C PRO A 217 5.98 5.43 -14.21
N ASP A 218 5.68 5.37 -12.91
CA ASP A 218 5.90 4.19 -12.06
C ASP A 218 4.59 3.88 -11.31
N ILE A 219 3.78 2.97 -11.86
CA ILE A 219 2.46 2.65 -11.34
C ILE A 219 2.47 1.27 -10.70
N VAL A 220 2.01 1.20 -9.45
CA VAL A 220 1.79 -0.03 -8.70
C VAL A 220 0.29 -0.28 -8.60
N TRP A 221 -0.16 -1.41 -9.09
CA TRP A 221 -1.55 -1.82 -9.03
C TRP A 221 -1.77 -2.82 -7.91
N ILE A 222 -2.56 -2.46 -6.89
CA ILE A 222 -2.92 -3.38 -5.80
C ILE A 222 -4.26 -4.03 -6.11
N HIS A 223 -4.37 -5.34 -5.87
CA HIS A 223 -5.64 -6.05 -6.01
C HIS A 223 -5.79 -7.20 -5.01
N ALA A 224 -7.00 -7.40 -4.48
CA ALA A 224 -7.30 -8.57 -3.67
C ALA A 224 -7.37 -9.80 -4.57
N CYS A 225 -6.59 -10.84 -4.25
CA CYS A 225 -6.41 -11.99 -5.11
C CYS A 225 -6.44 -13.31 -4.32
N TYR A 226 -7.18 -14.28 -4.84
CA TYR A 226 -7.11 -15.67 -4.39
C TYR A 226 -7.20 -16.62 -5.58
N LEU A 227 -6.35 -17.64 -5.60
CA LEU A 227 -6.27 -18.56 -6.72
C LEU A 227 -6.04 -20.00 -6.26
N ASP A 228 -6.57 -20.93 -7.05
CA ASP A 228 -6.39 -22.36 -6.96
C ASP A 228 -6.32 -22.96 -8.37
N ASP A 229 -5.77 -24.15 -8.53
CA ASP A 229 -5.79 -24.85 -9.82
C ASP A 229 -7.22 -25.22 -10.28
N ASP A 230 -8.16 -25.30 -9.32
CA ASP A 230 -9.59 -25.53 -9.57
C ASP A 230 -10.41 -24.28 -9.25
N ARG A 231 -11.12 -23.74 -10.25
CA ARG A 231 -11.89 -22.49 -10.15
C ARG A 231 -12.99 -22.55 -9.08
N ASP A 232 -13.69 -23.67 -8.97
CA ASP A 232 -14.78 -23.82 -7.99
C ASP A 232 -14.22 -23.87 -6.57
N THR A 233 -13.05 -24.47 -6.38
CA THR A 233 -12.32 -24.46 -5.12
C THR A 233 -11.84 -23.05 -4.77
N ALA A 234 -11.24 -22.32 -5.72
CA ALA A 234 -10.83 -20.93 -5.51
C ALA A 234 -12.00 -20.06 -5.05
N ARG A 235 -13.14 -20.14 -5.74
CA ARG A 235 -14.34 -19.36 -5.42
C ARG A 235 -14.89 -19.70 -4.03
N ARG A 236 -15.01 -20.99 -3.72
CA ARG A 236 -15.53 -21.45 -2.42
C ARG A 236 -14.62 -21.03 -1.24
N GLU A 237 -13.31 -21.17 -1.40
CA GLU A 237 -12.34 -20.86 -0.34
C GLU A 237 -12.19 -19.34 -0.14
N ALA A 238 -12.33 -18.53 -1.20
CA ALA A 238 -12.16 -17.08 -1.13
C ALA A 238 -13.37 -16.33 -0.61
N GLU A 239 -14.58 -16.87 -0.73
CA GLU A 239 -15.84 -16.15 -0.54
C GLU A 239 -15.91 -15.38 0.79
N GLN A 240 -15.67 -16.06 1.89
CA GLN A 240 -15.76 -15.44 3.21
C GLN A 240 -14.71 -14.34 3.41
N GLY A 241 -13.46 -14.61 2.99
CA GLY A 241 -12.36 -13.66 3.11
C GLY A 241 -12.60 -12.41 2.27
N MET A 242 -13.02 -12.55 1.02
CA MET A 242 -13.29 -11.40 0.14
C MET A 242 -14.45 -10.55 0.64
N LYS A 243 -15.54 -11.15 1.08
CA LYS A 243 -16.65 -10.42 1.73
C LYS A 243 -16.19 -9.66 2.97
N ARG A 244 -15.38 -10.28 3.83
CA ARG A 244 -14.80 -9.63 5.02
C ARG A 244 -13.81 -8.54 4.65
N PHE A 245 -13.06 -8.70 3.57
CA PHE A 245 -12.11 -7.69 3.11
C PHE A 245 -12.83 -6.37 2.79
N LEU A 246 -13.90 -6.43 2.00
CA LEU A 246 -14.70 -5.25 1.67
C LEU A 246 -15.42 -4.69 2.91
N ALA A 247 -16.04 -5.54 3.72
CA ALA A 247 -16.69 -5.12 4.95
C ALA A 247 -15.69 -4.48 5.95
N GLY A 248 -14.45 -4.98 6.01
CA GLY A 248 -13.38 -4.39 6.81
C GLY A 248 -12.99 -3.00 6.34
N ASN A 249 -12.91 -2.80 5.02
CA ASN A 249 -12.63 -1.49 4.43
C ASN A 249 -13.76 -0.47 4.69
N ALA A 250 -15.00 -0.92 4.73
CA ALA A 250 -16.16 -0.07 5.07
C ALA A 250 -16.37 0.10 6.58
N SER A 251 -15.76 -0.73 7.43
CA SER A 251 -16.05 -0.78 8.86
C SER A 251 -15.87 0.55 9.62
N PRO A 252 -14.91 1.43 9.28
CA PRO A 252 -14.81 2.74 9.92
C PRO A 252 -16.04 3.63 9.65
N LEU A 253 -16.71 3.42 8.51
CA LEU A 253 -17.89 4.17 8.09
C LEU A 253 -19.18 3.56 8.66
N THR A 254 -19.25 2.23 8.82
CA THR A 254 -20.47 1.50 9.21
C THR A 254 -20.54 1.15 10.69
N GLU A 255 -19.39 0.97 11.35
CA GLU A 255 -19.29 0.55 12.76
C GLU A 255 -18.52 1.59 13.61
N GLY A 256 -18.03 2.65 12.98
CA GLY A 256 -17.31 3.72 13.64
C GLY A 256 -18.25 4.61 14.47
N ASP A 257 -17.62 5.40 15.36
CA ASP A 257 -18.28 6.51 16.04
C ASP A 257 -18.57 7.62 15.00
N GLU A 258 -19.10 8.74 15.48
CA GLU A 258 -19.42 9.91 14.67
C GLU A 258 -18.29 10.25 13.66
N LEU A 259 -18.62 10.20 12.39
CA LEU A 259 -17.78 10.68 11.30
C LEU A 259 -18.04 12.15 11.06
N PRO A 260 -17.08 12.90 10.47
CA PRO A 260 -17.39 14.22 9.96
C PRO A 260 -18.56 14.15 8.97
N PRO A 261 -19.44 15.17 8.95
CA PRO A 261 -20.52 15.25 7.96
C PRO A 261 -19.97 15.16 6.52
N PRO A 262 -20.75 14.63 5.56
CA PRO A 262 -20.29 14.47 4.17
C PRO A 262 -19.79 15.76 3.52
N ASP A 263 -20.42 16.89 3.80
CA ASP A 263 -20.01 18.20 3.32
C ASP A 263 -18.67 18.67 3.90
N GLU A 264 -18.40 18.37 5.16
CA GLU A 264 -17.07 18.64 5.77
C GLU A 264 -15.98 17.73 5.19
N LEU A 265 -16.30 16.44 4.96
CA LEU A 265 -15.39 15.50 4.29
C LEU A 265 -15.08 15.97 2.86
N GLU A 266 -16.07 16.39 2.11
CA GLU A 266 -15.91 16.90 0.75
C GLU A 266 -15.05 18.16 0.73
N ALA A 267 -15.37 19.14 1.59
CA ALA A 267 -14.62 20.39 1.72
C ALA A 267 -13.15 20.16 2.10
N ALA A 268 -12.86 19.12 2.89
CA ALA A 268 -11.50 18.72 3.26
C ALA A 268 -10.82 17.82 2.19
N GLY A 269 -11.46 17.59 1.04
CA GLY A 269 -10.90 16.76 -0.04
C GLY A 269 -10.95 15.25 0.23
N TYR A 270 -11.96 14.80 0.97
CA TYR A 270 -12.27 13.41 1.24
C TYR A 270 -13.60 12.96 0.57
N GLY A 271 -13.95 13.57 -0.56
CA GLY A 271 -15.20 13.30 -1.27
C GLY A 271 -15.44 11.84 -1.64
N PHE A 272 -14.36 11.05 -1.84
CA PHE A 272 -14.46 9.60 -2.05
C PHE A 272 -15.23 8.91 -0.91
N TYR A 273 -14.98 9.28 0.34
CA TYR A 273 -15.67 8.70 1.50
C TYR A 273 -17.08 9.27 1.67
N ALA A 274 -17.28 10.55 1.36
CA ALA A 274 -18.60 11.20 1.38
C ALA A 274 -19.58 10.58 0.36
N ALA A 275 -19.08 10.01 -0.74
CA ALA A 275 -19.88 9.41 -1.80
C ALA A 275 -20.46 8.01 -1.47
N GLY A 276 -20.10 7.41 -0.31
CA GLY A 276 -20.61 6.10 0.11
C GLY A 276 -20.16 4.94 -0.79
N ILE A 277 -18.98 5.07 -1.42
CA ILE A 277 -18.48 4.06 -2.37
C ILE A 277 -18.09 2.77 -1.64
N LEU A 278 -17.42 2.88 -0.48
CA LEU A 278 -16.97 1.71 0.28
C LEU A 278 -18.16 0.90 0.84
N GLU A 279 -19.20 1.59 1.32
CA GLU A 279 -20.42 0.95 1.81
C GLU A 279 -21.11 0.16 0.69
N LYS A 280 -21.23 0.76 -0.49
CA LYS A 280 -21.81 0.09 -1.66
C LYS A 280 -20.97 -1.13 -2.09
N LEU A 281 -19.65 -1.01 -2.07
CA LEU A 281 -18.75 -2.13 -2.37
C LEU A 281 -18.90 -3.26 -1.35
N ALA A 282 -19.04 -2.93 -0.06
CA ALA A 282 -19.24 -3.94 0.99
C ALA A 282 -20.57 -4.70 0.88
N GLU A 283 -21.58 -4.10 0.24
CA GLU A 283 -22.90 -4.71 -0.02
C GLU A 283 -22.94 -5.49 -1.35
N THR A 284 -21.90 -5.40 -2.18
CA THR A 284 -21.86 -6.06 -3.49
C THR A 284 -21.90 -7.60 -3.32
N PRO A 285 -22.78 -8.31 -4.04
CA PRO A 285 -22.79 -9.77 -4.04
C PRO A 285 -21.47 -10.36 -4.51
N TYR A 286 -21.07 -11.50 -3.93
CA TYR A 286 -19.75 -12.08 -4.18
C TYR A 286 -19.46 -12.37 -5.65
N GLU A 287 -20.42 -12.92 -6.38
CA GLU A 287 -20.23 -13.18 -7.81
C GLU A 287 -20.05 -11.87 -8.62
N GLU A 288 -20.77 -10.83 -8.25
CA GLU A 288 -20.63 -9.51 -8.86
C GLU A 288 -19.28 -8.86 -8.53
N MET A 289 -18.68 -9.15 -7.35
CA MET A 289 -17.32 -8.70 -7.04
C MET A 289 -16.30 -9.29 -8.02
N ILE A 290 -16.47 -10.57 -8.40
CA ILE A 290 -15.57 -11.27 -9.32
C ILE A 290 -15.79 -10.78 -10.76
N GLU A 291 -17.07 -10.70 -11.20
CA GLU A 291 -17.43 -10.27 -12.55
C GLU A 291 -17.09 -8.79 -12.81
N GLY A 292 -17.29 -7.96 -11.80
CA GLY A 292 -16.99 -6.52 -11.82
C GLY A 292 -15.52 -6.16 -11.57
N ASP A 293 -14.63 -7.15 -11.51
CA ASP A 293 -13.20 -6.95 -11.30
C ASP A 293 -12.83 -6.23 -9.99
N VAL A 294 -13.69 -6.37 -8.95
CA VAL A 294 -13.42 -5.83 -7.62
C VAL A 294 -12.44 -6.73 -6.86
N VAL A 295 -12.51 -8.04 -7.10
CA VAL A 295 -11.58 -9.04 -6.57
C VAL A 295 -11.18 -10.04 -7.66
N TRP A 296 -9.95 -10.51 -7.65
CA TRP A 296 -9.45 -11.54 -8.56
C TRP A 296 -9.53 -12.91 -7.91
N VAL A 297 -10.47 -13.73 -8.33
CA VAL A 297 -10.67 -15.08 -7.80
C VAL A 297 -10.85 -16.06 -8.94
N GLY A 298 -10.00 -17.08 -9.01
CA GLY A 298 -10.05 -18.08 -10.08
C GLY A 298 -8.81 -18.96 -10.17
N THR A 299 -8.53 -19.44 -11.38
CA THR A 299 -7.31 -20.19 -11.69
C THR A 299 -6.12 -19.27 -11.97
N PRO A 300 -4.88 -19.79 -12.01
CA PRO A 300 -3.73 -19.00 -12.45
C PRO A 300 -3.95 -18.34 -13.83
N GLU A 301 -4.59 -19.04 -14.75
CA GLU A 301 -4.90 -18.53 -16.08
C GLU A 301 -5.87 -17.34 -16.02
N ASP A 302 -6.91 -17.41 -15.17
CA ASP A 302 -7.84 -16.29 -14.95
C ASP A 302 -7.10 -15.05 -14.44
N VAL A 303 -6.16 -15.24 -13.51
CA VAL A 303 -5.37 -14.14 -12.92
C VAL A 303 -4.39 -13.56 -13.95
N ILE A 304 -3.77 -14.40 -14.79
CA ILE A 304 -2.91 -13.95 -15.89
C ILE A 304 -3.70 -13.06 -16.85
N GLU A 305 -4.88 -13.50 -17.31
CA GLU A 305 -5.73 -12.72 -18.22
C GLU A 305 -6.08 -11.34 -17.64
N ARG A 306 -6.37 -11.25 -16.33
CA ARG A 306 -6.66 -9.98 -15.67
C ARG A 306 -5.44 -9.07 -15.57
N ILE A 307 -4.27 -9.61 -15.26
CA ILE A 307 -3.02 -8.84 -15.25
C ILE A 307 -2.69 -8.31 -16.65
N GLU A 308 -2.88 -9.13 -17.69
CA GLU A 308 -2.71 -8.71 -19.08
C GLU A 308 -3.68 -7.58 -19.44
N ALA A 309 -4.94 -7.71 -19.09
CA ALA A 309 -5.95 -6.67 -19.34
C ALA A 309 -5.59 -5.33 -18.66
N VAL A 310 -5.10 -5.36 -17.42
CA VAL A 310 -4.62 -4.15 -16.73
C VAL A 310 -3.38 -3.59 -17.42
N ARG A 311 -2.43 -4.44 -17.81
CA ARG A 311 -1.20 -4.02 -18.50
C ARG A 311 -1.50 -3.35 -19.84
N ASP A 312 -2.48 -3.84 -20.56
CA ASP A 312 -2.85 -3.33 -21.89
C ASP A 312 -3.48 -1.92 -21.84
N VAL A 313 -4.13 -1.57 -20.73
CA VAL A 313 -4.78 -0.27 -20.55
C VAL A 313 -3.99 0.71 -19.68
N CYS A 314 -3.10 0.22 -18.83
CA CYS A 314 -2.36 1.02 -17.86
C CYS A 314 -0.90 1.19 -18.29
N GLU A 315 -0.65 2.12 -19.22
CA GLU A 315 0.72 2.53 -19.58
C GLU A 315 1.46 3.05 -18.33
N GLY A 316 2.70 2.61 -18.15
CA GLY A 316 3.50 2.92 -16.96
C GLY A 316 3.28 1.95 -15.79
N LEU A 317 2.51 0.86 -15.98
CA LEU A 317 2.39 -0.20 -15.00
C LEU A 317 3.74 -0.92 -14.83
N THR A 318 4.34 -0.82 -13.65
CA THR A 318 5.64 -1.42 -13.34
C THR A 318 5.52 -2.61 -12.39
N GLU A 319 4.44 -2.66 -11.60
CA GLU A 319 4.30 -3.64 -10.53
C GLU A 319 2.83 -4.02 -10.27
N ILE A 320 2.60 -5.31 -10.11
CA ILE A 320 1.35 -5.85 -9.55
C ILE A 320 1.60 -6.24 -8.11
N SER A 321 0.75 -5.75 -7.21
CA SER A 321 0.75 -6.07 -5.78
C SER A 321 -0.54 -6.79 -5.42
N ILE A 322 -0.46 -8.00 -4.90
CA ILE A 322 -1.67 -8.78 -4.58
C ILE A 322 -1.88 -8.90 -3.07
N THR A 323 -3.13 -8.82 -2.64
CA THR A 323 -3.53 -9.07 -1.26
C THR A 323 -4.07 -10.50 -1.16
N VAL A 324 -3.24 -11.41 -0.62
CA VAL A 324 -3.57 -12.84 -0.50
C VAL A 324 -4.04 -13.24 0.90
N ASN A 325 -4.06 -12.29 1.84
CA ASN A 325 -4.57 -12.48 3.20
C ASN A 325 -5.77 -11.56 3.52
N ALA A 326 -6.52 -11.23 2.48
CA ALA A 326 -7.70 -10.37 2.54
C ALA A 326 -8.74 -10.91 3.54
N GLY A 327 -9.40 -10.02 4.30
CA GLY A 327 -10.53 -10.38 5.15
C GLY A 327 -10.23 -11.41 6.24
N GLY A 328 -8.95 -11.51 6.67
CA GLY A 328 -8.54 -12.45 7.69
C GLY A 328 -8.64 -13.89 7.23
N PHE A 329 -8.24 -14.19 6.00
CA PHE A 329 -8.02 -15.56 5.52
C PHE A 329 -7.23 -16.38 6.53
N GLU A 330 -7.45 -17.69 6.55
CA GLU A 330 -6.61 -18.58 7.31
C GLU A 330 -5.18 -18.56 6.75
N HIS A 331 -4.20 -18.73 7.63
CA HIS A 331 -2.79 -18.64 7.26
C HIS A 331 -2.42 -19.57 6.09
N TRP A 332 -2.93 -20.81 6.09
CA TRP A 332 -2.68 -21.75 5.01
C TRP A 332 -3.19 -21.28 3.65
N GLN A 333 -4.30 -20.52 3.61
CA GLN A 333 -4.85 -19.96 2.38
C GLN A 333 -3.90 -18.91 1.79
N ALA A 334 -3.37 -18.03 2.63
CA ALA A 334 -2.40 -17.02 2.21
C ALA A 334 -1.11 -17.66 1.67
N ILE A 335 -0.58 -18.69 2.34
CA ILE A 335 0.61 -19.42 1.90
C ILE A 335 0.36 -20.13 0.57
N LYS A 336 -0.77 -20.85 0.45
CA LYS A 336 -1.18 -21.53 -0.79
C LYS A 336 -1.26 -20.56 -1.97
N ALA A 337 -1.96 -19.42 -1.78
CA ALA A 337 -2.09 -18.43 -2.83
C ALA A 337 -0.73 -17.83 -3.26
N GLN A 338 0.17 -17.56 -2.31
CA GLN A 338 1.54 -17.12 -2.62
C GLN A 338 2.29 -18.16 -3.46
N GLU A 339 2.22 -19.43 -3.09
CA GLU A 339 2.94 -20.53 -3.75
C GLU A 339 2.43 -20.75 -5.19
N ILE A 340 1.10 -20.77 -5.39
CA ILE A 340 0.52 -20.92 -6.72
C ILE A 340 0.83 -19.70 -7.59
N PHE A 341 0.68 -18.48 -7.06
CA PHE A 341 0.99 -17.25 -7.81
C PHE A 341 2.46 -17.19 -8.24
N ALA A 342 3.38 -17.53 -7.34
CA ALA A 342 4.81 -17.54 -7.65
C ALA A 342 5.18 -18.61 -8.67
N ALA A 343 4.55 -19.78 -8.60
CA ALA A 343 4.87 -20.92 -9.48
C ALA A 343 4.22 -20.80 -10.86
N ARG A 344 3.02 -20.22 -10.96
CA ARG A 344 2.19 -20.30 -12.16
C ARG A 344 1.96 -18.94 -12.84
N VAL A 345 1.91 -17.83 -12.08
CA VAL A 345 1.62 -16.49 -12.62
C VAL A 345 2.90 -15.70 -12.87
N MET A 346 3.78 -15.58 -11.89
CA MET A 346 4.99 -14.74 -12.01
C MET A 346 5.88 -15.13 -13.21
N PRO A 347 6.12 -16.43 -13.51
CA PRO A 347 6.97 -16.82 -14.66
C PRO A 347 6.43 -16.35 -16.00
N HIS A 348 5.10 -16.23 -16.16
CA HIS A 348 4.49 -15.75 -17.40
C HIS A 348 4.92 -14.31 -17.77
N PHE A 349 5.20 -13.49 -16.76
CA PHE A 349 5.56 -12.07 -16.93
C PHE A 349 7.05 -11.78 -16.71
N ARG A 350 7.82 -12.77 -16.26
CA ARG A 350 9.27 -12.69 -16.05
C ARG A 350 9.98 -13.51 -17.13
N GLU A 351 10.18 -12.95 -18.33
CA GLU A 351 11.01 -13.59 -19.33
C GLU A 351 12.48 -13.57 -18.91
N GLY A 352 13.09 -14.73 -18.94
CA GLY A 352 14.52 -15.17 -18.90
C GLY A 352 15.65 -14.25 -18.40
N ALA A 353 15.55 -12.95 -18.52
CA ALA A 353 16.62 -12.01 -18.17
C ALA A 353 16.47 -11.38 -16.76
N ASP A 354 15.28 -11.35 -16.18
CA ASP A 354 15.03 -10.62 -14.93
C ASP A 354 15.34 -11.44 -13.67
N VAL A 355 15.47 -12.75 -13.81
CA VAL A 355 15.72 -13.65 -12.66
C VAL A 355 17.19 -13.57 -12.20
N GLU A 356 18.14 -13.35 -13.13
CA GLU A 356 19.57 -13.21 -12.79
C GLU A 356 19.91 -11.78 -12.33
N ALA A 357 19.34 -10.75 -12.92
CA ALA A 357 19.60 -9.35 -12.55
C ALA A 357 19.07 -8.98 -11.16
N ALA A 358 17.96 -9.58 -10.71
CA ALA A 358 17.45 -9.40 -9.37
C ALA A 358 18.31 -10.07 -8.28
N ALA A 359 19.07 -11.12 -8.64
CA ALA A 359 19.98 -11.79 -7.74
C ALA A 359 21.28 -11.00 -7.54
N ASP A 360 21.82 -10.37 -8.59
CA ASP A 360 23.10 -9.67 -8.56
C ASP A 360 23.01 -8.24 -8.00
N ALA A 361 21.91 -7.52 -8.20
CA ALA A 361 21.70 -6.18 -7.64
C ALA A 361 21.49 -6.16 -6.10
N ALA A 362 21.24 -7.30 -5.50
CA ALA A 362 21.04 -7.43 -4.05
C ALA A 362 22.36 -7.54 -3.26
N TYR A 363 23.52 -7.66 -3.92
CA TYR A 363 24.82 -7.84 -3.29
C TYR A 363 25.85 -6.76 -3.63
N ALA A 364 25.54 -5.79 -4.47
CA ALA A 364 26.36 -4.61 -4.75
C ALA A 364 25.90 -3.42 -3.91
#